data_6c348f889115d2a09e0256d294ac6827
#
_entry.id   6c348f889115d2a09e0256d294ac6827
#
_cell.length_a   1.000
_cell.length_b   1.000
_cell.length_c   1.000
_cell.angle_alpha   90.00
_cell.angle_beta   90.00
_cell.angle_gamma   90.00
#
_symmetry.space_group_name_H-M   'P 1'
#
loop_
_entity.id
_entity.type
_entity.pdbx_description
1 polymer ?
#
loop_
_entity_poly.entity_id
_entity_poly.type
_entity_poly.pdbx_seq_one_letter_code
_entity_poly.pdbx_strand_id
1 'polypeptide(L)'
;TGGFCNLVVMGFFVCGHDFMALWLPGQNTDFLFRAGLIVLLSDIATGAVQPLYYVYTLTQKLRLPCCVTILMGTANVLSMYILLRYTSVGAYAVLLTTLVISVVHFVDAPLYAAHCLHLPLHTFYPTLVCNGASLAAGFAAAEMLRRILPAAGSWGTLMFKALTAATVLLPIVVLILLPPQLWKSLGRRFIKLNDKG
;
A
#
# COMPACT_ATOMS: atom_id res chain seq x y z
N THR A 1 3.66 -7.51 5.59
CA THR A 1 4.15 -6.34 4.81
C THR A 1 2.97 -5.49 4.33
N GLY A 2 1.97 -6.04 3.62
CA GLY A 2 0.85 -5.27 3.05
C GLY A 2 0.09 -4.41 4.06
N GLY A 3 -0.22 -4.94 5.25
CA GLY A 3 -0.92 -4.17 6.29
C GLY A 3 -0.15 -2.96 6.80
N PHE A 4 1.16 -3.05 6.88
CA PHE A 4 2.00 -1.90 7.23
C PHE A 4 1.97 -0.84 6.13
N CYS A 5 2.06 -1.24 4.86
CA CYS A 5 1.93 -0.33 3.72
C CYS A 5 0.57 0.38 3.73
N ASN A 6 -0.52 -0.36 4.00
CA ASN A 6 -1.86 0.22 4.11
C ASN A 6 -1.90 1.31 5.19
N LEU A 7 -1.34 1.05 6.38
CA LEU A 7 -1.32 2.02 7.48
C LEU A 7 -0.56 3.30 7.10
N VAL A 8 0.59 3.17 6.43
CA VAL A 8 1.40 4.31 5.99
C VAL A 8 0.62 5.18 5.00
N VAL A 9 -0.03 4.56 4.01
CA VAL A 9 -0.81 5.31 3.00
C VAL A 9 -2.02 6.00 3.60
N MET A 10 -2.75 5.34 4.50
CA MET A 10 -3.87 5.96 5.21
C MET A 10 -3.41 7.11 6.10
N GLY A 11 -2.30 6.94 6.82
CA GLY A 11 -1.68 7.99 7.62
C GLY A 11 -1.29 9.20 6.76
N PHE A 12 -0.67 8.94 5.61
CA PHE A 12 -0.36 9.99 4.64
C PHE A 12 -1.62 10.65 4.06
N PHE A 13 -2.69 9.90 3.83
CA PHE A 13 -3.95 10.45 3.36
C PHE A 13 -4.56 11.44 4.36
N VAL A 14 -4.47 11.16 5.67
CA VAL A 14 -4.98 12.06 6.74
C VAL A 14 -4.07 13.26 6.97
N CYS A 15 -2.76 13.06 7.01
CA CYS A 15 -1.78 14.05 7.47
C CYS A 15 -0.94 14.66 6.33
N GLY A 16 -0.91 14.01 5.15
CA GLY A 16 0.06 14.32 4.09
C GLY A 16 -0.07 15.71 3.51
N HIS A 17 -1.29 16.25 3.40
CA HIS A 17 -1.47 17.62 2.92
C HIS A 17 -0.83 18.63 3.88
N ASP A 18 -1.10 18.51 5.18
CA ASP A 18 -0.54 19.40 6.20
C ASP A 18 0.99 19.21 6.31
N PHE A 19 1.44 17.95 6.21
CA PHE A 19 2.87 17.62 6.19
C PHE A 19 3.58 18.32 5.03
N MET A 20 3.05 18.24 3.81
CA MET A 20 3.65 18.89 2.64
C MET A 20 3.64 20.41 2.75
N ALA A 21 2.57 20.99 3.31
CA ALA A 21 2.48 22.44 3.55
C ALA A 21 3.54 22.93 4.55
N LEU A 22 3.82 22.17 5.60
CA LEU A 22 4.83 22.50 6.61
C LEU A 22 6.26 22.21 6.13
N TRP A 23 6.44 21.16 5.32
CA TRP A 23 7.76 20.75 4.86
C TRP A 23 8.28 21.57 3.68
N LEU A 24 7.40 21.94 2.74
CA LEU A 24 7.74 22.67 1.52
C LEU A 24 6.88 23.94 1.40
N PRO A 25 7.09 24.94 2.26
CA PRO A 25 6.31 26.17 2.22
C PRO A 25 6.54 26.89 0.89
N GLY A 26 5.45 27.37 0.28
CA GLY A 26 5.50 28.09 -0.99
C GLY A 26 5.44 27.20 -2.25
N GLN A 27 5.43 25.89 -2.12
CA GLN A 27 5.19 24.96 -3.23
C GLN A 27 3.70 24.62 -3.39
N ASN A 28 3.34 24.08 -4.54
CA ASN A 28 1.96 23.62 -4.78
C ASN A 28 1.67 22.35 -3.96
N THR A 29 1.12 22.53 -2.76
CA THR A 29 0.84 21.48 -1.79
C THR A 29 -0.14 20.43 -2.34
N ASP A 30 -1.14 20.87 -3.11
CA ASP A 30 -2.13 19.94 -3.71
C ASP A 30 -1.48 19.02 -4.72
N PHE A 31 -0.57 19.54 -5.54
CA PHE A 31 0.18 18.73 -6.49
C PHE A 31 1.06 17.72 -5.77
N LEU A 32 1.82 18.14 -4.77
CA LEU A 32 2.72 17.29 -3.99
C LEU A 32 1.96 16.20 -3.24
N PHE A 33 0.85 16.54 -2.63
CA PHE A 33 -0.01 15.58 -1.94
C PHE A 33 -0.58 14.50 -2.88
N ARG A 34 -1.14 14.91 -4.03
CA ARG A 34 -1.66 13.96 -5.04
C ARG A 34 -0.56 13.09 -5.61
N ALA A 35 0.59 13.68 -5.93
CA ALA A 35 1.77 12.95 -6.41
C ALA A 35 2.22 11.90 -5.39
N GLY A 36 2.34 12.28 -4.12
CA GLY A 36 2.68 11.39 -3.02
C GLY A 36 1.69 10.24 -2.85
N LEU A 37 0.39 10.49 -2.97
CA LEU A 37 -0.63 9.44 -2.93
C LEU A 37 -0.48 8.43 -4.08
N ILE A 38 -0.21 8.89 -5.29
CA ILE A 38 -0.03 8.00 -6.45
C ILE A 38 1.19 7.09 -6.23
N VAL A 39 2.31 7.65 -5.74
CA VAL A 39 3.52 6.87 -5.41
C VAL A 39 3.21 5.83 -4.36
N LEU A 40 2.60 6.22 -3.25
CA LEU A 40 2.28 5.30 -2.15
C LEU A 40 1.28 4.20 -2.57
N LEU A 41 0.33 4.49 -3.45
CA LEU A 41 -0.56 3.47 -4.03
C LEU A 41 0.20 2.47 -4.90
N SER A 42 1.20 2.95 -5.67
CA SER A 42 2.10 2.07 -6.43
C SER A 42 2.92 1.16 -5.50
N ASP A 43 3.39 1.71 -4.38
CA ASP A 43 4.14 0.96 -3.37
C ASP A 43 3.30 -0.10 -2.65
N ILE A 44 2.00 0.16 -2.42
CA ILE A 44 1.08 -0.88 -1.90
C ILE A 44 0.97 -2.04 -2.87
N ALA A 45 0.75 -1.77 -4.14
CA ALA A 45 0.60 -2.80 -5.15
C ALA A 45 1.86 -3.68 -5.23
N THR A 46 3.04 -3.06 -5.25
CA THR A 46 4.33 -3.75 -5.26
C THR A 46 4.61 -4.45 -3.92
N GLY A 47 4.41 -3.77 -2.80
CA GLY A 47 4.68 -4.28 -1.46
C GLY A 47 3.81 -5.49 -1.06
N ALA A 48 2.58 -5.57 -1.59
CA ALA A 48 1.70 -6.71 -1.36
C ALA A 48 2.22 -8.00 -1.99
N VAL A 49 2.90 -7.91 -3.13
CA VAL A 49 3.43 -9.06 -3.88
C VAL A 49 4.91 -9.32 -3.63
N GLN A 50 5.61 -8.40 -2.98
CA GLN A 50 7.03 -8.51 -2.67
C GLN A 50 7.44 -9.87 -2.04
N PRO A 51 6.71 -10.44 -1.07
CA PRO A 51 7.06 -11.73 -0.49
C PRO A 51 7.04 -12.88 -1.50
N LEU A 52 6.28 -12.77 -2.59
CA LEU A 52 6.17 -13.83 -3.62
C LEU A 52 7.46 -13.97 -4.43
N TYR A 53 8.30 -12.92 -4.48
CA TYR A 53 9.61 -13.02 -5.15
C TYR A 53 10.55 -14.01 -4.46
N TYR A 54 10.40 -14.26 -3.15
CA TYR A 54 11.15 -15.30 -2.45
C TYR A 54 10.80 -16.70 -2.97
N VAL A 55 9.58 -16.94 -3.44
CA VAL A 55 9.17 -18.20 -4.05
C VAL A 55 10.00 -18.50 -5.30
N TYR A 56 10.27 -17.48 -6.11
CA TYR A 56 11.08 -17.64 -7.33
C TYR A 56 12.52 -18.03 -7.02
N THR A 57 13.09 -17.45 -5.96
CA THR A 57 14.43 -17.79 -5.49
C THR A 57 14.50 -19.21 -4.93
N LEU A 58 13.51 -19.59 -4.11
CA LEU A 58 13.44 -20.93 -3.51
C LEU A 58 13.23 -22.04 -4.56
N THR A 59 12.44 -21.76 -5.60
CA THR A 59 12.17 -22.70 -6.69
C THR A 59 13.22 -22.68 -7.80
N GLN A 60 14.22 -21.79 -7.72
CA GLN A 60 15.26 -21.54 -8.73
C GLN A 60 14.71 -21.20 -10.13
N LYS A 61 13.46 -20.74 -10.21
CA LYS A 61 12.76 -20.37 -11.47
C LYS A 61 12.83 -18.85 -11.69
N LEU A 62 14.06 -18.28 -11.74
CA LEU A 62 14.28 -16.85 -11.83
C LEU A 62 14.24 -16.27 -13.25
N ARG A 63 14.45 -17.11 -14.29
CA ARG A 63 14.61 -16.63 -15.67
C ARG A 63 13.41 -15.81 -16.14
N LEU A 64 12.21 -16.33 -15.97
CA LEU A 64 10.99 -15.68 -16.46
C LEU A 64 10.67 -14.39 -15.67
N PRO A 65 10.69 -14.37 -14.32
CA PRO A 65 10.52 -13.11 -13.58
C PRO A 65 11.54 -12.03 -13.95
N CYS A 66 12.82 -12.40 -14.14
CA CYS A 66 13.84 -11.44 -14.57
C CYS A 66 13.53 -10.85 -15.96
N CYS A 67 13.15 -11.68 -16.94
CA CYS A 67 12.74 -11.21 -18.26
C CYS A 67 11.51 -10.28 -18.18
N VAL A 68 10.49 -10.65 -17.40
CA VAL A 68 9.29 -9.83 -17.19
C VAL A 68 9.64 -8.50 -16.55
N THR A 69 10.48 -8.49 -15.52
CA THR A 69 10.90 -7.25 -14.85
C THR A 69 11.67 -6.33 -15.79
N ILE A 70 12.57 -6.85 -16.63
CA ILE A 70 13.31 -6.06 -17.61
C ILE A 70 12.34 -5.50 -18.67
N LEU A 71 11.43 -6.32 -19.16
CA LEU A 71 10.43 -5.90 -20.16
C LEU A 71 9.53 -4.79 -19.58
N MET A 72 9.02 -4.97 -18.35
CA MET A 72 8.18 -3.98 -17.68
C MET A 72 8.93 -2.69 -17.37
N GLY A 73 10.21 -2.79 -16.93
CA GLY A 73 11.05 -1.61 -16.75
C GLY A 73 11.28 -0.84 -18.04
N THR A 74 11.56 -1.53 -19.15
CA THR A 74 11.71 -0.93 -20.47
C THR A 74 10.40 -0.30 -20.95
N ALA A 75 9.27 -1.00 -20.78
CA ALA A 75 7.95 -0.50 -21.11
C ALA A 75 7.60 0.76 -20.30
N ASN A 76 7.96 0.80 -19.00
CA ASN A 76 7.77 1.97 -18.14
C ASN A 76 8.50 3.21 -18.69
N VAL A 77 9.80 3.07 -18.98
CA VAL A 77 10.61 4.17 -19.52
C VAL A 77 10.09 4.63 -20.88
N LEU A 78 9.73 3.70 -21.77
CA LEU A 78 9.21 4.03 -23.10
C LEU A 78 7.86 4.73 -23.01
N SER A 79 6.93 4.22 -22.19
CA SER A 79 5.61 4.83 -21.96
C SER A 79 5.73 6.23 -21.38
N MET A 80 6.64 6.42 -20.41
CA MET A 80 6.93 7.72 -19.83
C MET A 80 7.47 8.70 -20.88
N TYR A 81 8.40 8.26 -21.73
CA TYR A 81 8.94 9.09 -22.81
C TYR A 81 7.85 9.50 -23.81
N ILE A 82 6.99 8.56 -24.21
CA ILE A 82 5.88 8.82 -25.13
C ILE A 82 4.90 9.82 -24.51
N LEU A 83 4.49 9.62 -23.27
CA LEU A 83 3.55 10.52 -22.58
C LEU A 83 4.13 11.91 -22.42
N LEU A 84 5.39 12.06 -22.02
CA LEU A 84 6.03 13.38 -21.86
C LEU A 84 6.18 14.11 -23.19
N ARG A 85 6.39 13.38 -24.30
CA ARG A 85 6.58 14.00 -25.62
C ARG A 85 5.27 14.40 -26.30
N TYR A 86 4.23 13.57 -26.15
CA TYR A 86 2.98 13.72 -26.91
C TYR A 86 1.80 14.24 -26.09
N THR A 87 1.98 14.40 -24.76
CA THR A 87 0.91 14.90 -23.89
C THR A 87 1.43 16.02 -22.97
N SER A 88 0.53 16.89 -22.52
CA SER A 88 0.82 17.96 -21.57
C SER A 88 0.71 17.51 -20.09
N VAL A 89 0.72 16.21 -19.84
CA VAL A 89 0.52 15.65 -18.48
C VAL A 89 1.68 15.98 -17.52
N GLY A 90 2.87 16.31 -18.07
CA GLY A 90 4.02 16.72 -17.25
C GLY A 90 4.47 15.62 -16.28
N ALA A 91 4.80 16.01 -15.05
CA ALA A 91 5.31 15.09 -14.04
C ALA A 91 4.34 13.94 -13.67
N TYR A 92 3.04 14.10 -13.88
CA TYR A 92 2.09 13.01 -13.66
C TYR A 92 2.29 11.82 -14.62
N ALA A 93 2.91 12.01 -15.78
CA ALA A 93 3.21 10.91 -16.69
C ALA A 93 4.07 9.84 -16.03
N VAL A 94 5.09 10.27 -15.27
CA VAL A 94 5.98 9.37 -14.52
C VAL A 94 5.21 8.58 -13.47
N LEU A 95 4.37 9.28 -12.70
CA LEU A 95 3.61 8.69 -11.60
C LEU A 95 2.57 7.67 -12.11
N LEU A 96 1.85 8.03 -13.17
CA LEU A 96 0.80 7.19 -13.73
C LEU A 96 1.37 5.95 -14.42
N THR A 97 2.47 6.07 -15.18
CA THR A 97 3.11 4.90 -15.79
C THR A 97 3.61 3.92 -14.73
N THR A 98 4.25 4.43 -13.67
CA THR A 98 4.71 3.60 -12.56
C THR A 98 3.53 2.91 -11.86
N LEU A 99 2.42 3.61 -11.62
CA LEU A 99 1.22 3.03 -11.03
C LEU A 99 0.64 1.90 -11.91
N VAL A 100 0.53 2.12 -13.21
CA VAL A 100 0.03 1.10 -14.15
C VAL A 100 0.91 -0.14 -14.12
N ILE A 101 2.23 0.01 -14.18
CA ILE A 101 3.18 -1.10 -14.11
C ILE A 101 3.06 -1.84 -12.76
N SER A 102 2.92 -1.13 -11.66
CA SER A 102 2.74 -1.73 -10.33
C SER A 102 1.45 -2.55 -10.23
N VAL A 103 0.36 -2.08 -10.85
CA VAL A 103 -0.90 -2.83 -10.94
C VAL A 103 -0.75 -4.09 -11.80
N VAL A 104 0.01 -4.03 -12.91
CA VAL A 104 0.30 -5.22 -13.72
C VAL A 104 1.09 -6.24 -12.89
N HIS A 105 2.12 -5.82 -12.16
CA HIS A 105 2.88 -6.70 -11.26
C HIS A 105 2.04 -7.27 -10.10
N PHE A 106 1.06 -6.53 -9.63
CA PHE A 106 0.12 -7.03 -8.63
C PHE A 106 -0.71 -8.23 -9.12
N VAL A 107 -0.92 -8.32 -10.44
CA VAL A 107 -1.66 -9.42 -11.07
C VAL A 107 -0.74 -10.56 -11.49
N ASP A 108 0.39 -10.26 -12.15
CA ASP A 108 1.26 -11.29 -12.73
C ASP A 108 2.06 -12.07 -11.68
N ALA A 109 2.54 -11.42 -10.63
CA ALA A 109 3.38 -12.04 -9.62
C ALA A 109 2.68 -13.19 -8.85
N PRO A 110 1.43 -13.06 -8.38
CA PRO A 110 0.70 -14.18 -7.76
C PRO A 110 0.44 -15.35 -8.71
N LEU A 111 0.13 -15.06 -9.97
CA LEU A 111 -0.11 -16.08 -10.99
C LEU A 111 1.13 -16.93 -11.23
N TYR A 112 2.27 -16.27 -11.39
CA TYR A 112 3.52 -16.98 -11.62
C TYR A 112 4.01 -17.72 -10.38
N ALA A 113 3.83 -17.16 -9.17
CA ALA A 113 4.15 -17.84 -7.92
C ALA A 113 3.32 -19.12 -7.74
N ALA A 114 2.02 -19.06 -8.03
CA ALA A 114 1.15 -20.24 -7.99
C ALA A 114 1.59 -21.32 -9.00
N HIS A 115 1.95 -20.91 -10.21
CA HIS A 115 2.49 -21.82 -11.23
C HIS A 115 3.81 -22.47 -10.79
N CYS A 116 4.73 -21.72 -10.18
CA CYS A 116 6.01 -22.25 -9.68
C CYS A 116 5.83 -23.30 -8.59
N LEU A 117 4.82 -23.15 -7.74
CA LEU A 117 4.50 -24.05 -6.62
C LEU A 117 3.52 -25.17 -7.00
N HIS A 118 3.07 -25.23 -8.26
CA HIS A 118 2.04 -26.15 -8.72
C HIS A 118 0.74 -26.05 -7.91
N LEU A 119 0.39 -24.85 -7.45
CA LEU A 119 -0.83 -24.55 -6.71
C LEU A 119 -1.92 -24.01 -7.65
N PRO A 120 -3.21 -24.10 -7.24
CA PRO A 120 -4.28 -23.43 -7.97
C PRO A 120 -4.02 -21.93 -8.11
N LEU A 121 -4.26 -21.37 -9.28
CA LEU A 121 -3.94 -19.95 -9.61
C LEU A 121 -4.60 -18.94 -8.65
N HIS A 122 -5.73 -19.33 -8.03
CA HIS A 122 -6.46 -18.47 -7.10
C HIS A 122 -5.94 -18.52 -5.65
N THR A 123 -4.91 -19.31 -5.33
CA THR A 123 -4.45 -19.55 -3.93
C THR A 123 -4.05 -18.26 -3.19
N PHE A 124 -3.43 -17.30 -3.88
CA PHE A 124 -2.94 -16.07 -3.26
C PHE A 124 -3.95 -14.92 -3.26
N TYR A 125 -4.98 -14.99 -4.14
CA TYR A 125 -5.95 -13.91 -4.30
C TYR A 125 -6.80 -13.60 -3.05
N PRO A 126 -7.24 -14.58 -2.23
CA PRO A 126 -7.99 -14.27 -1.02
C PRO A 126 -7.25 -13.33 -0.07
N THR A 127 -5.93 -13.52 0.08
CA THR A 127 -5.08 -12.65 0.91
C THR A 127 -4.97 -11.25 0.30
N LEU A 128 -4.83 -11.14 -1.03
CA LEU A 128 -4.79 -9.87 -1.73
C LEU A 128 -6.12 -9.11 -1.65
N VAL A 129 -7.24 -9.83 -1.76
CA VAL A 129 -8.59 -9.26 -1.59
C VAL A 129 -8.79 -8.75 -0.16
N CYS A 130 -8.38 -9.51 0.86
CA CYS A 130 -8.42 -9.04 2.25
C CYS A 130 -7.56 -7.78 2.47
N ASN A 131 -6.37 -7.72 1.83
CA ASN A 131 -5.52 -6.54 1.89
C ASN A 131 -6.18 -5.32 1.21
N GLY A 132 -6.81 -5.52 0.05
CA GLY A 132 -7.59 -4.50 -0.64
C GLY A 132 -8.81 -4.03 0.16
N ALA A 133 -9.54 -4.96 0.78
CA ALA A 133 -10.67 -4.63 1.65
C ALA A 133 -10.22 -3.83 2.88
N SER A 134 -9.08 -4.19 3.49
CA SER A 134 -8.45 -3.43 4.57
C SER A 134 -8.10 -2.00 4.13
N LEU A 135 -7.55 -1.85 2.93
CA LEU A 135 -7.24 -0.56 2.36
C LEU A 135 -8.50 0.29 2.15
N ALA A 136 -9.54 -0.28 1.55
CA ALA A 136 -10.80 0.43 1.29
C ALA A 136 -11.49 0.87 2.58
N ALA A 137 -11.61 -0.02 3.57
CA ALA A 137 -12.17 0.30 4.87
C ALA A 137 -11.36 1.38 5.60
N GLY A 138 -10.04 1.28 5.53
CA GLY A 138 -9.15 2.27 6.12
C GLY A 138 -9.22 3.62 5.44
N PHE A 139 -9.36 3.70 4.12
CA PHE A 139 -9.59 4.97 3.43
C PHE A 139 -10.92 5.62 3.83
N ALA A 140 -11.99 4.84 4.01
CA ALA A 140 -13.25 5.36 4.51
C ALA A 140 -13.10 5.97 5.93
N ALA A 141 -12.40 5.26 6.83
CA ALA A 141 -12.10 5.78 8.17
C ALA A 141 -11.16 7.00 8.13
N ALA A 142 -10.15 6.99 7.28
CA ALA A 142 -9.22 8.10 7.08
C ALA A 142 -9.92 9.35 6.55
N GLU A 143 -10.88 9.21 5.64
CA GLU A 143 -11.68 10.32 5.15
C GLU A 143 -12.57 10.92 6.25
N MET A 144 -13.16 10.08 7.11
CA MET A 144 -13.90 10.56 8.29
C MET A 144 -12.99 11.33 9.25
N LEU A 145 -11.81 10.77 9.54
CA LEU A 145 -10.82 11.45 10.40
C LEU A 145 -10.38 12.80 9.81
N ARG A 146 -10.14 12.85 8.51
CA ARG A 146 -9.74 14.09 7.82
C ARG A 146 -10.78 15.19 7.92
N ARG A 147 -12.05 14.84 7.98
CA ARG A 147 -13.17 15.80 8.16
C ARG A 147 -13.32 16.29 9.60
N ILE A 148 -12.97 15.44 10.58
CA ILE A 148 -13.12 15.75 12.01
C ILE A 148 -11.90 16.51 12.54
N LEU A 149 -10.69 16.12 12.08
CA LEU A 149 -9.46 16.71 12.59
C LEU A 149 -9.15 18.03 11.86
N PRO A 150 -8.83 19.10 12.59
CA PRO A 150 -8.48 20.39 11.99
C PRO A 150 -7.15 20.31 11.23
N ALA A 151 -6.95 21.25 10.31
CA ALA A 151 -5.68 21.42 9.62
C ALA A 151 -4.55 21.73 10.61
N ALA A 152 -3.39 21.12 10.43
CA ALA A 152 -2.25 21.32 11.31
C ALA A 152 -1.43 22.54 10.85
N GLY A 153 -1.41 23.57 11.66
CA GLY A 153 -0.61 24.78 11.42
C GLY A 153 0.80 24.72 12.00
N SER A 154 1.18 23.66 12.70
CA SER A 154 2.50 23.47 13.31
C SER A 154 2.90 21.99 13.35
N TRP A 155 4.19 21.72 13.50
CA TRP A 155 4.70 20.35 13.65
C TRP A 155 4.13 19.63 14.87
N GLY A 156 3.87 20.32 15.99
CA GLY A 156 3.25 19.72 17.18
C GLY A 156 1.82 19.25 16.93
N THR A 157 1.00 20.10 16.28
CA THR A 157 -0.38 19.73 15.90
C THR A 157 -0.41 18.62 14.86
N LEU A 158 0.55 18.58 13.94
CA LEU A 158 0.70 17.50 12.97
C LEU A 158 1.02 16.16 13.66
N MET A 159 1.95 16.14 14.63
CA MET A 159 2.26 14.94 15.41
C MET A 159 1.05 14.43 16.20
N PHE A 160 0.32 15.33 16.84
CA PHE A 160 -0.93 14.97 17.54
C PHE A 160 -1.96 14.35 16.57
N LYS A 161 -2.14 14.97 15.40
CA LYS A 161 -3.02 14.45 14.34
C LYS A 161 -2.58 13.07 13.85
N ALA A 162 -1.28 12.86 13.64
CA ALA A 162 -0.72 11.59 13.21
C ALA A 162 -0.89 10.49 14.26
N LEU A 163 -0.68 10.80 15.55
CA LEU A 163 -0.92 9.85 16.66
C LEU A 163 -2.40 9.47 16.75
N THR A 164 -3.30 10.44 16.64
CA THR A 164 -4.75 10.19 16.64
C THR A 164 -5.14 9.33 15.45
N ALA A 165 -4.62 9.61 14.26
CA ALA A 165 -4.86 8.78 13.09
C ALA A 165 -4.33 7.36 13.27
N ALA A 166 -3.13 7.19 13.81
CA ALA A 166 -2.55 5.88 14.06
C ALA A 166 -3.36 5.06 15.08
N THR A 167 -3.83 5.66 16.17
CA THR A 167 -4.64 4.97 17.19
C THR A 167 -5.99 4.49 16.66
N VAL A 168 -6.56 5.16 15.66
CA VAL A 168 -7.84 4.75 15.05
C VAL A 168 -7.61 3.77 13.89
N LEU A 169 -6.63 4.02 13.03
CA LEU A 169 -6.42 3.22 11.82
C LEU A 169 -5.74 1.88 12.10
N LEU A 170 -4.83 1.82 13.08
CA LEU A 170 -4.11 0.59 13.40
C LEU A 170 -5.05 -0.55 13.83
N PRO A 171 -6.03 -0.37 14.74
CA PRO A 171 -6.99 -1.43 15.07
C PRO A 171 -7.78 -1.91 13.86
N ILE A 172 -8.20 -1.01 12.97
CA ILE A 172 -8.98 -1.37 11.76
C ILE A 172 -8.15 -2.29 10.86
N VAL A 173 -6.90 -1.92 10.60
CA VAL A 173 -5.99 -2.73 9.78
C VAL A 173 -5.72 -4.09 10.43
N VAL A 174 -5.45 -4.10 11.74
CA VAL A 174 -5.18 -5.33 12.49
C VAL A 174 -6.40 -6.25 12.51
N LEU A 175 -7.61 -5.71 12.76
CA LEU A 175 -8.86 -6.47 12.81
C LEU A 175 -9.16 -7.18 11.48
N ILE A 176 -8.94 -6.52 10.34
CA ILE A 176 -9.25 -7.07 9.02
C ILE A 176 -8.18 -8.07 8.55
N LEU A 177 -6.90 -7.80 8.86
CA LEU A 177 -5.79 -8.63 8.37
C LEU A 177 -5.47 -9.82 9.25
N LEU A 178 -5.90 -9.84 10.52
CA LEU A 178 -5.69 -10.99 11.39
C LEU A 178 -6.58 -12.17 10.98
N PRO A 179 -5.98 -13.32 10.64
CA PRO A 179 -6.76 -14.50 10.27
C PRO A 179 -7.61 -14.97 11.46
N PRO A 180 -8.84 -15.47 11.20
CA PRO A 180 -9.80 -15.86 12.25
C PRO A 180 -9.25 -16.91 13.22
N GLN A 181 -8.25 -17.67 12.82
CA GLN A 181 -7.57 -18.66 13.67
C GLN A 181 -6.75 -18.00 14.79
N LEU A 182 -6.12 -16.86 14.51
CA LEU A 182 -5.37 -16.09 15.52
C LEU A 182 -6.30 -15.43 16.53
N TRP A 183 -7.48 -14.96 16.10
CA TRP A 183 -8.51 -14.45 17.00
C TRP A 183 -8.94 -15.50 18.02
N LYS A 184 -9.19 -16.75 17.57
CA LYS A 184 -9.54 -17.87 18.45
C LYS A 184 -8.40 -18.25 19.42
N SER A 185 -7.15 -18.08 19.00
CA SER A 185 -5.99 -18.38 19.87
C SER A 185 -5.73 -17.29 20.91
N LEU A 186 -5.89 -16.02 20.51
CA LEU A 186 -5.79 -14.87 21.42
C LEU A 186 -6.91 -14.90 22.47
N GLY A 187 -8.17 -15.12 22.06
CA GLY A 187 -9.31 -15.24 22.98
C GLY A 187 -9.09 -16.32 24.03
N ARG A 188 -8.58 -17.49 23.63
CA ARG A 188 -8.25 -18.58 24.58
C ARG A 188 -7.12 -18.23 25.54
N ARG A 189 -6.16 -17.43 25.13
CA ARG A 189 -5.07 -16.98 26.02
C ARG A 189 -5.55 -15.93 27.02
N PHE A 190 -6.40 -15.00 26.60
CA PHE A 190 -6.99 -13.99 27.49
C PHE A 190 -7.88 -14.62 28.58
N ILE A 191 -8.71 -15.62 28.20
CA ILE A 191 -9.54 -16.36 29.16
C ILE A 191 -8.67 -17.08 30.19
N LYS A 192 -7.59 -17.76 29.76
CA LYS A 192 -6.65 -18.45 30.69
C LYS A 192 -5.86 -17.50 31.60
N LEU A 193 -5.68 -16.24 31.23
CA LEU A 193 -5.04 -15.24 32.09
C LEU A 193 -6.01 -14.71 33.18
N ASN A 194 -7.28 -14.59 32.82
CA ASN A 194 -8.32 -14.14 33.74
C ASN A 194 -8.71 -15.20 34.79
N ASP A 195 -8.54 -16.50 34.47
CA ASP A 195 -8.76 -17.61 35.43
C ASP A 195 -7.61 -17.83 36.43
N LYS A 196 -6.51 -17.08 36.29
CA LYS A 196 -5.34 -17.17 37.18
C LYS A 196 -5.15 -15.96 38.11
N GLY A 197 -6.00 -14.96 38.04
CA GLY A 197 -6.08 -13.81 38.93
C GLY A 197 -7.24 -13.91 39.91
#